data_e20fa7c99453e30e0351965e8a584698
#
_entry.id   e20fa7c99453e30e0351965e8a584698
#
_cell.length_a   1.000
_cell.length_b   1.000
_cell.length_c   1.000
_cell.angle_alpha   90.00
_cell.angle_beta   90.00
_cell.angle_gamma   90.00
#
_symmetry.space_group_name_H-M   'P 1'
#
loop_
_entity.id
_entity.type
_entity.pdbx_description
1 polymer ?
#
loop_
_entity_poly.entity_id
_entity_poly.type
_entity_poly.pdbx_seq_one_letter_code
_entity_poly.pdbx_strand_id
1 'polypeptide(L)'
;QSAWLSQRPVTPSGPLLLAGGGHSHALLLKRWAMTPRLRPKRGVVLVNRHPTALYSGMVPGLIAEIYRRDELSINLPHLCDRAGVAFVQAEIIGVDSQRQHLLLQERPSMRFGVLSLDVGAETRNADDLPGIPIKPLETALQFLSQQDPHDPEPFRIVGAGAAGIEVALALRRRWPHRALELQARTGQLNATTKAILHRAHIQCVTKPSDQPTLLCTGSRAPSWLANSGFSVDHDGRVLTNPFLQLEGYPHLFASGDCAVMESQPRPASGVWAVRSALPLAKNLEAACNGHSLKRWRPQRQALQLIGTGNNRAWMQRGRARTQAITLLWTLKQRIDRAFVAGFSQESSMALAQPMACRGCAAKLSACPLNA
;
A
#
# COMPACT_ATOMS: atom_id res chain seq x y z
N GLN A 1 25.98 16.53 -11.16
CA GLN A 1 26.37 15.07 -11.00
C GLN A 1 27.38 14.80 -9.88
N SER A 2 27.81 15.76 -9.05
CA SER A 2 28.96 15.60 -8.16
C SER A 2 28.70 15.68 -6.66
N ALA A 3 27.47 15.85 -6.18
CA ALA A 3 27.20 16.06 -4.75
C ALA A 3 26.90 14.79 -3.93
N TRP A 4 26.91 13.62 -4.56
CA TRP A 4 26.50 12.37 -3.94
C TRP A 4 27.65 11.47 -3.45
N LEU A 5 28.88 11.95 -3.53
CA LEU A 5 30.07 11.19 -3.13
C LEU A 5 30.48 11.54 -1.71
N SER A 6 30.39 10.54 -0.81
CA SER A 6 31.10 10.43 0.47
C SER A 6 30.74 11.39 1.61
N GLN A 7 29.49 11.47 2.02
CA GLN A 7 29.26 11.76 3.44
C GLN A 7 29.32 10.44 4.22
N ARG A 8 30.25 10.35 5.19
CA ARG A 8 30.24 9.24 6.17
C ARG A 8 28.84 9.23 6.81
N PRO A 9 28.14 8.08 6.86
CA PRO A 9 26.82 8.05 7.44
C PRO A 9 26.92 8.42 8.92
N VAL A 10 26.43 9.62 9.26
CA VAL A 10 26.22 9.97 10.67
C VAL A 10 25.15 9.02 11.18
N THR A 11 25.46 8.24 12.21
CA THR A 11 24.49 7.36 12.85
C THR A 11 23.48 8.23 13.59
N PRO A 12 22.22 8.38 13.12
CA PRO A 12 21.29 9.30 13.75
C PRO A 12 20.90 8.78 15.13
N SER A 13 20.87 9.67 16.12
CA SER A 13 20.38 9.33 17.46
C SER A 13 18.85 9.27 17.47
N GLY A 14 18.26 8.27 18.12
CA GLY A 14 16.81 8.13 18.27
C GLY A 14 16.23 6.89 17.58
N PRO A 15 14.91 6.67 17.71
CA PRO A 15 14.23 5.50 17.16
C PRO A 15 14.15 5.55 15.63
N LEU A 16 13.94 4.37 15.03
CA LEU A 16 13.45 4.22 13.67
C LEU A 16 11.91 4.25 13.71
N LEU A 17 11.31 5.22 13.04
CA LEU A 17 9.86 5.22 12.82
C LEU A 17 9.52 4.71 11.42
N LEU A 18 8.58 3.79 11.36
CA LEU A 18 7.94 3.31 10.13
C LEU A 18 6.57 3.98 10.04
N ALA A 19 6.43 4.96 9.17
CA ALA A 19 5.20 5.71 8.96
C ALA A 19 4.37 5.04 7.85
N GLY A 20 3.24 4.45 8.24
CA GLY A 20 2.36 3.70 7.36
C GLY A 20 2.65 2.19 7.34
N GLY A 21 1.58 1.40 7.30
CA GLY A 21 1.60 -0.07 7.22
C GLY A 21 1.49 -0.60 5.79
N GLY A 22 2.12 0.06 4.81
CA GLY A 22 2.12 -0.36 3.42
C GLY A 22 2.86 -1.69 3.18
N HIS A 23 2.81 -2.19 1.95
CA HIS A 23 3.37 -3.50 1.60
C HIS A 23 4.87 -3.61 1.85
N SER A 24 5.62 -2.52 1.64
CA SER A 24 7.08 -2.54 1.87
C SER A 24 7.40 -2.69 3.34
N HIS A 25 6.70 -1.95 4.23
CA HIS A 25 6.89 -2.05 5.66
C HIS A 25 6.39 -3.39 6.21
N ALA A 26 5.26 -3.92 5.73
CA ALA A 26 4.80 -5.25 6.11
C ALA A 26 5.84 -6.34 5.79
N LEU A 27 6.44 -6.30 4.59
CA LEU A 27 7.49 -7.24 4.20
C LEU A 27 8.78 -7.06 5.00
N LEU A 28 9.12 -5.84 5.35
CA LEU A 28 10.25 -5.51 6.21
C LEU A 28 10.04 -6.08 7.62
N LEU A 29 8.87 -5.89 8.20
CA LEU A 29 8.51 -6.48 9.50
C LEU A 29 8.54 -8.00 9.45
N LYS A 30 7.99 -8.62 8.39
CA LYS A 30 8.08 -10.06 8.16
C LYS A 30 9.54 -10.54 8.13
N ARG A 31 10.42 -9.81 7.43
CA ARG A 31 11.86 -10.13 7.38
C ARG A 31 12.49 -10.12 8.77
N TRP A 32 12.17 -9.13 9.60
CA TRP A 32 12.69 -9.05 10.97
C TRP A 32 12.06 -10.09 11.89
N ALA A 33 10.79 -10.42 11.71
CA ALA A 33 10.16 -11.53 12.45
C ALA A 33 10.82 -12.88 12.15
N MET A 34 11.20 -13.11 10.88
CA MET A 34 11.91 -14.35 10.46
C MET A 34 13.40 -14.35 10.83
N THR A 35 14.03 -13.19 10.92
CA THR A 35 15.47 -13.05 11.20
C THR A 35 15.71 -11.87 12.14
N PRO A 36 15.42 -12.02 13.45
CA PRO A 36 15.46 -10.93 14.43
C PRO A 36 16.80 -10.20 14.54
N ARG A 37 17.91 -10.90 14.25
CA ARG A 37 19.27 -10.31 14.23
C ARG A 37 19.45 -9.19 13.20
N LEU A 38 18.59 -9.11 12.18
CA LEU A 38 18.65 -8.07 11.15
C LEU A 38 17.94 -6.79 11.57
N ARG A 39 17.03 -6.86 12.54
CA ARG A 39 16.36 -5.68 13.08
C ARG A 39 17.37 -4.73 13.71
N PRO A 40 17.30 -3.43 13.45
CA PRO A 40 18.17 -2.44 14.09
C PRO A 40 18.11 -2.54 15.62
N LYS A 41 19.29 -2.40 16.27
CA LYS A 41 19.42 -2.47 17.75
C LYS A 41 18.92 -1.22 18.49
N ARG A 42 18.00 -0.49 17.91
CA ARG A 42 17.36 0.72 18.45
C ARG A 42 15.85 0.51 18.59
N GLY A 43 15.16 1.42 19.27
CA GLY A 43 13.71 1.43 19.29
C GLY A 43 13.16 1.52 17.86
N VAL A 44 12.26 0.63 17.50
CA VAL A 44 11.57 0.64 16.21
C VAL A 44 10.07 0.71 16.48
N VAL A 45 9.37 1.62 15.80
CA VAL A 45 7.93 1.82 15.97
C VAL A 45 7.28 1.88 14.60
N LEU A 46 6.23 1.10 14.40
CA LEU A 46 5.29 1.27 13.28
C LEU A 46 4.15 2.17 13.72
N VAL A 47 3.88 3.22 12.96
CA VAL A 47 2.71 4.10 13.15
C VAL A 47 1.78 3.90 11.97
N ASN A 48 0.51 3.53 12.22
CA ASN A 48 -0.49 3.36 11.17
C ASN A 48 -1.89 3.69 11.69
N ARG A 49 -2.75 4.22 10.81
CA ARG A 49 -4.15 4.58 11.11
C ARG A 49 -4.97 3.39 11.60
N HIS A 50 -4.83 2.25 10.96
CA HIS A 50 -5.59 1.04 11.24
C HIS A 50 -4.69 -0.10 11.72
N PRO A 51 -5.19 -0.98 12.59
CA PRO A 51 -4.43 -2.15 13.03
C PRO A 51 -4.31 -3.23 11.93
N THR A 52 -5.06 -3.08 10.85
CA THR A 52 -5.08 -4.04 9.74
C THR A 52 -4.70 -3.34 8.44
N ALA A 53 -3.86 -3.97 7.64
CA ALA A 53 -3.61 -3.60 6.25
C ALA A 53 -4.26 -4.62 5.31
N LEU A 54 -4.92 -4.14 4.24
CA LEU A 54 -5.50 -5.01 3.22
C LEU A 54 -4.52 -5.21 2.06
N TYR A 55 -4.34 -6.45 1.64
CA TYR A 55 -3.54 -6.75 0.46
C TYR A 55 -4.29 -6.35 -0.82
N SER A 56 -3.86 -5.26 -1.43
CA SER A 56 -4.55 -4.64 -2.58
C SER A 56 -4.69 -5.55 -3.80
N GLY A 57 -3.80 -6.53 -3.98
CA GLY A 57 -3.88 -7.51 -5.07
C GLY A 57 -5.10 -8.43 -5.01
N MET A 58 -5.69 -8.62 -3.82
CA MET A 58 -6.89 -9.45 -3.60
C MET A 58 -8.18 -8.63 -3.51
N VAL A 59 -8.12 -7.30 -3.46
CA VAL A 59 -9.31 -6.44 -3.32
C VAL A 59 -10.36 -6.66 -4.42
N PRO A 60 -10.01 -6.79 -5.72
CA PRO A 60 -11.02 -7.13 -6.73
C PRO A 60 -11.73 -8.46 -6.44
N GLY A 61 -11.02 -9.45 -5.90
CA GLY A 61 -11.60 -10.73 -5.48
C GLY A 61 -12.50 -10.60 -4.25
N LEU A 62 -12.20 -9.70 -3.31
CA LEU A 62 -13.08 -9.37 -2.20
C LEU A 62 -14.36 -8.69 -2.69
N ILE A 63 -14.26 -7.73 -3.61
CA ILE A 63 -15.42 -7.07 -4.23
C ILE A 63 -16.30 -8.09 -4.97
N ALA A 64 -15.67 -9.07 -5.64
CA ALA A 64 -16.35 -10.15 -6.36
C ALA A 64 -16.89 -11.27 -5.44
N GLU A 65 -16.74 -11.14 -4.11
CA GLU A 65 -17.11 -12.14 -3.10
C GLU A 65 -16.43 -13.52 -3.29
N ILE A 66 -15.24 -13.53 -3.90
CA ILE A 66 -14.39 -14.72 -4.05
C ILE A 66 -13.56 -14.95 -2.79
N TYR A 67 -13.17 -13.87 -2.11
CA TYR A 67 -12.40 -13.88 -0.87
C TYR A 67 -13.19 -13.23 0.25
N ARG A 68 -13.01 -13.72 1.46
CA ARG A 68 -13.45 -13.03 2.67
C ARG A 68 -12.40 -11.99 3.09
N ARG A 69 -12.82 -11.01 3.87
CA ARG A 69 -11.95 -9.92 4.32
C ARG A 69 -10.73 -10.43 5.13
N ASP A 70 -10.92 -11.45 5.96
CA ASP A 70 -9.85 -12.05 6.76
C ASP A 70 -8.76 -12.71 5.89
N GLU A 71 -9.10 -13.27 4.72
CA GLU A 71 -8.14 -13.89 3.80
C GLU A 71 -7.13 -12.93 3.16
N LEU A 72 -7.39 -11.62 3.16
CA LEU A 72 -6.48 -10.62 2.59
C LEU A 72 -6.00 -9.58 3.63
N SER A 73 -6.31 -9.81 4.89
CA SER A 73 -5.97 -8.91 6.00
C SER A 73 -4.63 -9.26 6.62
N ILE A 74 -3.77 -8.27 6.82
CA ILE A 74 -2.51 -8.39 7.54
C ILE A 74 -2.69 -7.70 8.89
N ASN A 75 -2.59 -8.46 9.99
CA ASN A 75 -2.64 -7.95 11.34
C ASN A 75 -1.30 -7.30 11.70
N LEU A 76 -1.25 -5.96 11.68
CA LEU A 76 -0.03 -5.20 11.90
C LEU A 76 0.48 -5.28 13.35
N PRO A 77 -0.36 -5.17 14.41
CA PRO A 77 0.07 -5.37 15.77
C PRO A 77 0.74 -6.74 16.00
N HIS A 78 0.12 -7.80 15.52
CA HIS A 78 0.69 -9.15 15.63
C HIS A 78 2.01 -9.29 14.86
N LEU A 79 2.09 -8.73 13.65
CA LEU A 79 3.32 -8.73 12.87
C LEU A 79 4.45 -7.93 13.55
N CYS A 80 4.11 -6.77 14.15
CA CYS A 80 5.04 -5.95 14.93
C CYS A 80 5.55 -6.69 16.17
N ASP A 81 4.66 -7.35 16.92
CA ASP A 81 5.03 -8.17 18.09
C ASP A 81 6.07 -9.22 17.71
N ARG A 82 5.82 -9.99 16.65
CA ARG A 82 6.75 -10.98 16.11
C ARG A 82 8.09 -10.40 15.65
N ALA A 83 8.08 -9.19 15.12
CA ALA A 83 9.27 -8.48 14.66
C ALA A 83 10.03 -7.78 15.80
N GLY A 84 9.50 -7.76 17.03
CA GLY A 84 10.03 -6.99 18.16
C GLY A 84 9.94 -5.47 17.91
N VAL A 85 8.88 -4.99 17.27
CA VAL A 85 8.59 -3.60 16.90
C VAL A 85 7.37 -3.13 17.67
N ALA A 86 7.39 -1.91 18.20
CA ALA A 86 6.20 -1.34 18.81
C ALA A 86 5.18 -0.92 17.73
N PHE A 87 3.89 -1.04 18.02
CA PHE A 87 2.82 -0.56 17.16
C PHE A 87 2.10 0.61 17.82
N VAL A 88 1.92 1.70 17.07
CA VAL A 88 1.13 2.87 17.48
C VAL A 88 0.02 3.09 16.47
N GLN A 89 -1.22 2.97 16.91
CA GLN A 89 -2.37 3.31 16.10
C GLN A 89 -2.59 4.81 16.16
N ALA A 90 -2.29 5.52 15.07
CA ALA A 90 -2.48 6.96 14.94
C ALA A 90 -2.57 7.39 13.48
N GLU A 91 -3.28 8.49 13.24
CA GLU A 91 -3.30 9.18 11.96
C GLU A 91 -2.06 10.06 11.83
N ILE A 92 -1.35 9.94 10.71
CA ILE A 92 -0.18 10.75 10.38
C ILE A 92 -0.64 11.95 9.57
N ILE A 93 -0.31 13.15 10.02
CA ILE A 93 -0.73 14.41 9.41
C ILE A 93 0.43 15.24 8.86
N GLY A 94 1.68 14.84 9.09
CA GLY A 94 2.85 15.56 8.60
C GLY A 94 4.18 15.10 9.19
N VAL A 95 5.24 15.74 8.73
CA VAL A 95 6.61 15.57 9.24
C VAL A 95 7.26 16.94 9.42
N ASP A 96 7.74 17.24 10.61
CA ASP A 96 8.69 18.31 10.85
C ASP A 96 10.10 17.76 10.68
N SER A 97 10.67 17.94 9.49
CA SER A 97 11.98 17.39 9.14
C SER A 97 13.14 18.10 9.87
N GLN A 98 12.96 19.37 10.26
CA GLN A 98 13.98 20.16 10.97
C GLN A 98 14.11 19.70 12.43
N ARG A 99 12.97 19.48 13.09
CA ARG A 99 12.93 18.97 14.47
C ARG A 99 12.97 17.45 14.56
N GLN A 100 12.88 16.76 13.41
CA GLN A 100 12.81 15.30 13.33
C GLN A 100 11.61 14.74 14.11
N HIS A 101 10.42 15.30 13.86
CA HIS A 101 9.17 14.85 14.47
C HIS A 101 8.16 14.36 13.42
N LEU A 102 7.57 13.21 13.67
CA LEU A 102 6.39 12.71 12.98
C LEU A 102 5.16 13.30 13.66
N LEU A 103 4.35 14.06 12.92
CA LEU A 103 3.16 14.74 13.41
C LEU A 103 1.96 13.81 13.35
N LEU A 104 1.24 13.69 14.47
CA LEU A 104 0.10 12.81 14.62
C LEU A 104 -1.16 13.63 14.95
N GLN A 105 -2.30 13.21 14.41
CA GLN A 105 -3.57 13.84 14.71
C GLN A 105 -3.97 13.57 16.18
N GLU A 106 -4.32 14.63 16.91
CA GLU A 106 -4.80 14.55 18.31
C GLU A 106 -3.87 13.79 19.28
N ARG A 107 -2.58 13.69 18.93
CA ARG A 107 -1.56 13.06 19.77
C ARG A 107 -0.26 13.84 19.75
N PRO A 108 0.58 13.73 20.78
CA PRO A 108 1.91 14.28 20.77
C PRO A 108 2.72 13.75 19.57
N SER A 109 3.54 14.64 18.98
CA SER A 109 4.45 14.25 17.91
C SER A 109 5.52 13.26 18.41
N MET A 110 6.02 12.42 17.51
CA MET A 110 7.04 11.43 17.84
C MET A 110 8.38 11.80 17.23
N ARG A 111 9.41 11.93 18.08
CA ARG A 111 10.78 12.17 17.61
C ARG A 111 11.33 10.92 16.94
N PHE A 112 12.09 11.11 15.86
CA PHE A 112 12.80 10.03 15.17
C PHE A 112 14.29 10.33 14.97
N GLY A 113 15.10 9.29 14.86
CA GLY A 113 16.45 9.36 14.31
C GLY A 113 16.42 9.03 12.81
N VAL A 114 15.69 8.00 12.44
CA VAL A 114 15.43 7.59 11.04
C VAL A 114 13.93 7.48 10.85
N LEU A 115 13.43 7.94 9.71
CA LEU A 115 12.02 7.81 9.33
C LEU A 115 11.91 7.10 7.97
N SER A 116 10.97 6.17 7.86
CA SER A 116 10.61 5.54 6.59
C SER A 116 9.12 5.73 6.32
N LEU A 117 8.78 6.17 5.10
CA LEU A 117 7.41 6.43 4.66
C LEU A 117 6.92 5.30 3.74
N ASP A 118 5.78 4.68 4.07
CA ASP A 118 5.03 3.75 3.22
C ASP A 118 3.53 3.90 3.54
N VAL A 119 3.05 5.15 3.38
CA VAL A 119 1.70 5.59 3.74
C VAL A 119 0.66 5.34 2.65
N GLY A 120 1.10 4.75 1.53
CA GLY A 120 0.21 4.44 0.42
C GLY A 120 -0.20 5.66 -0.40
N ALA A 121 -1.39 5.60 -1.00
CA ALA A 121 -1.94 6.67 -1.82
C ALA A 121 -3.46 6.74 -1.67
N GLU A 122 -4.02 7.90 -1.99
CA GLU A 122 -5.44 8.21 -2.09
C GLU A 122 -5.91 8.14 -3.55
N THR A 123 -7.22 8.19 -3.77
CA THR A 123 -7.79 8.29 -5.12
C THR A 123 -7.58 9.70 -5.65
N ARG A 124 -7.03 9.83 -6.87
CA ARG A 124 -6.82 11.12 -7.51
C ARG A 124 -8.17 11.79 -7.85
N ASN A 125 -8.25 13.10 -7.68
CA ASN A 125 -9.44 13.93 -7.99
C ASN A 125 -10.70 13.44 -7.27
N ALA A 126 -10.57 12.88 -6.07
CA ALA A 126 -11.72 12.44 -5.28
C ALA A 126 -12.60 13.62 -4.85
N ASP A 127 -11.97 14.77 -4.61
CA ASP A 127 -12.66 15.99 -4.18
C ASP A 127 -13.33 16.74 -5.34
N ASP A 128 -12.92 16.47 -6.58
CA ASP A 128 -13.38 17.18 -7.78
C ASP A 128 -14.55 16.48 -8.49
N LEU A 129 -14.84 15.23 -8.13
CA LEU A 129 -15.84 14.39 -8.81
C LEU A 129 -16.88 13.87 -7.83
N PRO A 130 -18.16 13.83 -8.21
CA PRO A 130 -19.18 13.20 -7.39
C PRO A 130 -18.94 11.68 -7.32
N GLY A 131 -18.95 11.13 -6.11
CA GLY A 131 -18.80 9.69 -5.89
C GLY A 131 -17.87 9.34 -4.72
N ILE A 132 -17.76 8.06 -4.48
CA ILE A 132 -16.93 7.51 -3.38
C ILE A 132 -15.58 7.05 -3.95
N PRO A 133 -14.46 7.54 -3.40
CA PRO A 133 -13.13 7.10 -3.84
C PRO A 133 -12.88 5.62 -3.49
N ILE A 134 -12.21 4.88 -4.39
CA ILE A 134 -11.80 3.50 -4.11
C ILE A 134 -10.76 3.42 -2.97
N LYS A 135 -10.02 4.48 -2.73
CA LYS A 135 -9.09 4.64 -1.60
C LYS A 135 -9.48 5.86 -0.77
N PRO A 136 -9.66 5.70 0.55
CA PRO A 136 -9.42 4.51 1.38
C PRO A 136 -10.35 3.34 1.08
N LEU A 137 -9.81 2.10 1.10
CA LEU A 137 -10.56 0.89 0.76
C LEU A 137 -11.73 0.60 1.70
N GLU A 138 -11.59 0.93 2.98
CA GLU A 138 -12.63 0.72 4.00
C GLU A 138 -13.92 1.44 3.65
N THR A 139 -13.82 2.73 3.30
CA THR A 139 -14.97 3.56 2.90
C THR A 139 -15.63 3.03 1.63
N ALA A 140 -14.82 2.64 0.64
CA ALA A 140 -15.33 2.08 -0.61
C ALA A 140 -16.05 0.73 -0.39
N LEU A 141 -15.49 -0.15 0.44
CA LEU A 141 -16.11 -1.45 0.73
C LEU A 141 -17.41 -1.28 1.53
N GLN A 142 -17.46 -0.33 2.47
CA GLN A 142 -18.68 0.01 3.19
C GLN A 142 -19.74 0.54 2.23
N PHE A 143 -19.41 1.46 1.36
CA PHE A 143 -20.31 1.98 0.33
C PHE A 143 -20.86 0.87 -0.57
N LEU A 144 -20.00 -0.03 -1.05
CA LEU A 144 -20.41 -1.17 -1.88
C LEU A 144 -21.32 -2.16 -1.13
N SER A 145 -21.16 -2.30 0.19
CA SER A 145 -22.02 -3.19 1.00
C SER A 145 -23.44 -2.64 1.20
N GLN A 146 -23.63 -1.33 1.03
CA GLN A 146 -24.91 -0.65 1.16
C GLN A 146 -25.71 -0.58 -0.16
N GLN A 147 -25.09 -1.02 -1.27
CA GLN A 147 -25.74 -0.98 -2.58
C GLN A 147 -26.71 -2.16 -2.77
N ASP A 148 -27.89 -1.87 -3.30
CA ASP A 148 -28.84 -2.91 -3.72
C ASP A 148 -28.37 -3.54 -5.04
N PRO A 149 -28.14 -4.87 -5.09
CA PRO A 149 -27.78 -5.56 -6.33
C PRO A 149 -28.88 -5.56 -7.40
N HIS A 150 -30.13 -5.27 -7.02
CA HIS A 150 -31.31 -5.25 -7.90
C HIS A 150 -31.79 -3.84 -8.23
N ASP A 151 -31.08 -2.81 -7.78
CA ASP A 151 -31.39 -1.42 -8.09
C ASP A 151 -31.49 -1.23 -9.63
N PRO A 152 -32.59 -0.69 -10.15
CA PRO A 152 -32.78 -0.41 -11.57
C PRO A 152 -31.81 0.67 -12.09
N GLU A 153 -31.32 1.54 -11.21
CA GLU A 153 -30.34 2.55 -11.60
C GLU A 153 -28.97 1.93 -11.89
N PRO A 154 -28.33 2.31 -13.00
CA PRO A 154 -26.98 1.85 -13.29
C PRO A 154 -25.99 2.26 -12.21
N PHE A 155 -25.08 1.37 -11.86
CA PHE A 155 -23.94 1.70 -10.99
C PHE A 155 -22.74 2.08 -11.84
N ARG A 156 -22.12 3.21 -11.53
CA ARG A 156 -21.01 3.75 -12.31
C ARG A 156 -19.66 3.58 -11.64
N ILE A 157 -18.68 3.23 -12.44
CA ILE A 157 -17.26 3.23 -12.10
C ILE A 157 -16.57 4.29 -12.96
N VAL A 158 -15.86 5.24 -12.35
CA VAL A 158 -15.13 6.29 -13.08
C VAL A 158 -13.64 5.95 -13.08
N GLY A 159 -13.07 5.85 -14.27
CA GLY A 159 -11.65 5.55 -14.47
C GLY A 159 -11.42 4.15 -15.04
N ALA A 160 -10.90 4.11 -16.26
CA ALA A 160 -10.66 2.89 -17.03
C ALA A 160 -9.17 2.47 -17.04
N GLY A 161 -8.46 2.69 -15.94
CA GLY A 161 -7.16 2.07 -15.64
C GLY A 161 -7.31 0.61 -15.23
N ALA A 162 -6.20 -0.08 -14.97
CA ALA A 162 -6.21 -1.50 -14.58
C ALA A 162 -7.14 -1.76 -13.37
N ALA A 163 -7.05 -0.93 -12.32
CA ALA A 163 -7.89 -1.06 -11.13
C ALA A 163 -9.39 -0.88 -11.44
N GLY A 164 -9.78 0.15 -12.21
CA GLY A 164 -11.18 0.37 -12.56
C GLY A 164 -11.77 -0.75 -13.41
N ILE A 165 -10.98 -1.32 -14.33
CA ILE A 165 -11.39 -2.48 -15.13
C ILE A 165 -11.59 -3.72 -14.24
N GLU A 166 -10.63 -4.02 -13.33
CA GLU A 166 -10.76 -5.15 -12.40
C GLU A 166 -11.96 -4.98 -11.47
N VAL A 167 -12.19 -3.77 -10.95
CA VAL A 167 -13.34 -3.46 -10.10
C VAL A 167 -14.66 -3.62 -10.87
N ALA A 168 -14.76 -3.12 -12.09
CA ALA A 168 -15.96 -3.26 -12.91
C ALA A 168 -16.29 -4.74 -13.18
N LEU A 169 -15.30 -5.55 -13.53
CA LEU A 169 -15.45 -6.98 -13.74
C LEU A 169 -15.77 -7.73 -12.43
N ALA A 170 -15.23 -7.30 -11.30
CA ALA A 170 -15.53 -7.83 -9.98
C ALA A 170 -16.99 -7.55 -9.59
N LEU A 171 -17.44 -6.31 -9.81
CA LEU A 171 -18.83 -5.90 -9.56
C LEU A 171 -19.82 -6.64 -10.46
N ARG A 172 -19.49 -6.91 -11.73
CA ARG A 172 -20.32 -7.75 -12.61
C ARG A 172 -20.51 -9.15 -12.05
N ARG A 173 -19.49 -9.73 -11.44
CA ARG A 173 -19.63 -11.03 -10.75
C ARG A 173 -20.53 -10.92 -9.52
N ARG A 174 -20.35 -9.89 -8.71
CA ARG A 174 -21.14 -9.64 -7.50
C ARG A 174 -22.60 -9.30 -7.81
N TRP A 175 -22.84 -8.51 -8.88
CA TRP A 175 -24.15 -8.03 -9.31
C TRP A 175 -24.44 -8.50 -10.75
N PRO A 176 -24.88 -9.76 -10.96
CA PRO A 176 -25.03 -10.33 -12.30
C PRO A 176 -26.03 -9.59 -13.20
N HIS A 177 -27.05 -8.96 -12.60
CA HIS A 177 -28.19 -8.36 -13.33
C HIS A 177 -28.20 -6.82 -13.27
N ARG A 178 -27.51 -6.19 -12.34
CA ARG A 178 -27.47 -4.73 -12.22
C ARG A 178 -26.78 -4.11 -13.43
N ALA A 179 -27.34 -3.02 -13.96
CA ALA A 179 -26.66 -2.25 -15.01
C ALA A 179 -25.35 -1.64 -14.47
N LEU A 180 -24.24 -1.87 -15.18
CA LEU A 180 -22.93 -1.35 -14.84
C LEU A 180 -22.37 -0.48 -15.96
N GLU A 181 -21.84 0.67 -15.59
CA GLU A 181 -21.19 1.61 -16.49
C GLU A 181 -19.73 1.84 -16.09
N LEU A 182 -18.84 1.81 -17.07
CA LEU A 182 -17.44 2.21 -16.89
C LEU A 182 -17.20 3.52 -17.66
N GLN A 183 -16.96 4.59 -16.91
CA GLN A 183 -16.64 5.87 -17.52
C GLN A 183 -15.15 5.92 -17.85
N ALA A 184 -14.86 6.13 -19.14
CA ALA A 184 -13.51 6.22 -19.68
C ALA A 184 -13.34 7.47 -20.53
N ARG A 185 -12.14 8.04 -20.55
CA ARG A 185 -11.82 9.10 -21.51
C ARG A 185 -11.80 8.53 -22.93
N THR A 186 -12.14 9.37 -23.91
CA THR A 186 -12.09 9.00 -25.34
C THR A 186 -10.69 8.47 -25.68
N GLY A 187 -10.62 7.30 -26.34
CA GLY A 187 -9.37 6.66 -26.74
C GLY A 187 -8.62 5.90 -25.63
N GLN A 188 -9.06 5.95 -24.38
CA GLN A 188 -8.38 5.29 -23.26
C GLN A 188 -8.45 3.75 -23.32
N LEU A 189 -9.55 3.20 -23.81
CA LEU A 189 -9.76 1.75 -23.92
C LEU A 189 -9.38 1.24 -25.32
N ASN A 190 -8.52 0.23 -25.38
CA ASN A 190 -8.23 -0.49 -26.61
C ASN A 190 -9.37 -1.44 -27.00
N ALA A 191 -9.38 -1.92 -28.25
CA ALA A 191 -10.43 -2.79 -28.77
C ALA A 191 -10.61 -4.09 -27.95
N THR A 192 -9.52 -4.71 -27.51
CA THR A 192 -9.55 -5.94 -26.72
C THR A 192 -10.24 -5.73 -25.36
N THR A 193 -9.92 -4.62 -24.67
CA THR A 193 -10.56 -4.29 -23.39
C THR A 193 -12.03 -3.97 -23.56
N LYS A 194 -12.40 -3.21 -24.61
CA LYS A 194 -13.80 -2.94 -24.96
C LYS A 194 -14.58 -4.24 -25.19
N ALA A 195 -13.99 -5.18 -25.93
CA ALA A 195 -14.63 -6.48 -26.19
C ALA A 195 -14.85 -7.32 -24.90
N ILE A 196 -13.91 -7.24 -23.94
CA ILE A 196 -14.08 -7.91 -22.64
C ILE A 196 -15.22 -7.30 -21.84
N LEU A 197 -15.26 -5.96 -21.74
CA LEU A 197 -16.30 -5.23 -21.03
C LEU A 197 -17.67 -5.45 -21.67
N HIS A 198 -17.76 -5.43 -22.99
CA HIS A 198 -18.98 -5.72 -23.74
C HIS A 198 -19.51 -7.16 -23.47
N ARG A 199 -18.63 -8.17 -23.50
CA ARG A 199 -19.01 -9.55 -23.14
C ARG A 199 -19.44 -9.70 -21.68
N ALA A 200 -18.95 -8.83 -20.81
CA ALA A 200 -19.36 -8.75 -19.41
C ALA A 200 -20.59 -7.88 -19.20
N HIS A 201 -21.27 -7.42 -20.28
CA HIS A 201 -22.41 -6.50 -20.21
C HIS A 201 -22.13 -5.25 -19.36
N ILE A 202 -20.92 -4.68 -19.50
CA ILE A 202 -20.53 -3.41 -18.89
C ILE A 202 -20.50 -2.35 -19.99
N GLN A 203 -21.34 -1.33 -19.84
CA GLN A 203 -21.41 -0.24 -20.81
C GLN A 203 -20.24 0.73 -20.62
N CYS A 204 -19.55 1.08 -21.72
CA CYS A 204 -18.51 2.10 -21.70
C CYS A 204 -19.14 3.46 -22.02
N VAL A 205 -19.01 4.42 -21.09
CA VAL A 205 -19.57 5.77 -21.22
C VAL A 205 -18.47 6.83 -21.13
N THR A 206 -18.73 8.02 -21.66
CA THR A 206 -17.77 9.13 -21.64
C THR A 206 -18.31 10.36 -20.88
N LYS A 207 -19.62 10.45 -20.67
CA LYS A 207 -20.26 11.59 -20.00
C LYS A 207 -20.44 11.34 -18.50
N PRO A 208 -20.29 12.39 -17.65
CA PRO A 208 -20.64 12.29 -16.23
C PRO A 208 -22.15 12.05 -16.03
N SER A 209 -22.55 11.63 -14.85
CA SER A 209 -23.94 11.38 -14.44
C SER A 209 -24.04 11.48 -12.92
N ASP A 210 -25.24 11.66 -12.39
CA ASP A 210 -25.55 11.77 -10.97
C ASP A 210 -25.77 10.40 -10.27
N GLN A 211 -25.47 9.30 -10.96
CA GLN A 211 -25.68 7.94 -10.47
C GLN A 211 -24.70 7.58 -9.35
N PRO A 212 -25.02 6.55 -8.50
CA PRO A 212 -24.08 5.99 -7.54
C PRO A 212 -22.75 5.64 -8.20
N THR A 213 -21.68 6.25 -7.74
CA THR A 213 -20.39 6.26 -8.45
C THR A 213 -19.24 5.85 -7.55
N LEU A 214 -18.41 4.95 -8.05
CA LEU A 214 -17.13 4.58 -7.44
C LEU A 214 -15.97 5.16 -8.26
N LEU A 215 -15.11 5.93 -7.62
CA LEU A 215 -14.00 6.62 -8.28
C LEU A 215 -12.74 5.75 -8.29
N CYS A 216 -12.29 5.35 -9.48
CA CYS A 216 -11.04 4.62 -9.75
C CYS A 216 -10.11 5.45 -10.65
N THR A 217 -10.00 6.75 -10.38
CA THR A 217 -9.39 7.77 -11.25
C THR A 217 -7.86 7.81 -11.22
N GLY A 218 -7.24 6.89 -10.53
CA GLY A 218 -5.80 6.80 -10.34
C GLY A 218 -5.39 7.07 -8.89
N SER A 219 -4.09 7.22 -8.65
CA SER A 219 -3.53 7.38 -7.32
C SER A 219 -2.83 8.72 -7.19
N ARG A 220 -3.00 9.38 -6.04
CA ARG A 220 -2.23 10.55 -5.58
C ARG A 220 -1.70 10.27 -4.18
N ALA A 221 -0.48 10.68 -3.89
CA ALA A 221 0.04 10.57 -2.54
C ALA A 221 -0.66 11.59 -1.61
N PRO A 222 -0.74 11.32 -0.30
CA PRO A 222 -1.35 12.23 0.67
C PRO A 222 -0.74 13.63 0.60
N SER A 223 -1.58 14.67 0.61
CA SER A 223 -1.16 16.07 0.41
C SER A 223 -0.20 16.56 1.51
N TRP A 224 -0.28 16.01 2.70
CA TRP A 224 0.60 16.39 3.79
C TRP A 224 2.09 16.11 3.50
N LEU A 225 2.42 15.23 2.55
CA LEU A 225 3.82 15.01 2.12
C LEU A 225 4.41 16.27 1.48
N ALA A 226 3.70 16.89 0.55
CA ALA A 226 4.10 18.17 -0.03
C ALA A 226 4.07 19.30 1.01
N ASN A 227 3.04 19.33 1.87
CA ASN A 227 2.92 20.32 2.95
C ASN A 227 4.02 20.21 4.01
N SER A 228 4.66 19.03 4.14
CA SER A 228 5.85 18.83 4.98
C SER A 228 7.15 19.39 4.36
N GLY A 229 7.09 20.00 3.17
CA GLY A 229 8.20 20.60 2.47
C GLY A 229 9.06 19.63 1.66
N PHE A 230 8.59 18.41 1.40
CA PHE A 230 9.30 17.44 0.58
C PHE A 230 9.14 17.76 -0.91
N SER A 231 10.20 17.48 -1.68
CA SER A 231 10.12 17.48 -3.16
C SER A 231 9.21 16.36 -3.62
N VAL A 232 8.19 16.69 -4.41
CA VAL A 232 7.19 15.75 -4.89
C VAL A 232 7.03 15.81 -6.40
N ASP A 233 6.53 14.72 -7.03
CA ASP A 233 6.12 14.73 -8.42
C ASP A 233 4.68 15.29 -8.61
N HIS A 234 4.17 15.24 -9.85
CA HIS A 234 2.82 15.72 -10.19
C HIS A 234 1.68 14.96 -9.50
N ASP A 235 1.95 13.77 -8.95
CA ASP A 235 1.01 12.97 -8.17
C ASP A 235 1.22 13.11 -6.66
N GLY A 236 2.03 14.09 -6.22
CA GLY A 236 2.36 14.33 -4.81
C GLY A 236 3.29 13.28 -4.20
N ARG A 237 3.87 12.36 -5.00
CA ARG A 237 4.78 11.33 -4.49
C ARG A 237 6.14 11.91 -4.20
N VAL A 238 6.68 11.63 -3.01
CA VAL A 238 8.01 12.12 -2.63
C VAL A 238 9.10 11.58 -3.55
N LEU A 239 10.03 12.46 -3.96
CA LEU A 239 11.15 12.11 -4.80
C LEU A 239 12.22 11.40 -3.97
N THR A 240 12.67 10.24 -4.45
CA THR A 240 13.73 9.48 -3.81
C THR A 240 14.92 9.29 -4.73
N ASN A 241 16.10 9.18 -4.12
CA ASN A 241 17.32 8.76 -4.80
C ASN A 241 17.36 7.23 -4.99
N PRO A 242 18.39 6.66 -5.65
CA PRO A 242 18.53 5.20 -5.81
C PRO A 242 18.74 4.41 -4.50
N PHE A 243 18.96 5.06 -3.37
CA PHE A 243 19.03 4.42 -2.06
C PHE A 243 17.69 4.43 -1.32
N LEU A 244 16.62 4.94 -1.96
CA LEU A 244 15.28 5.15 -1.40
C LEU A 244 15.24 6.22 -0.29
N GLN A 245 16.25 7.11 -0.25
CA GLN A 245 16.24 8.28 0.63
C GLN A 245 15.52 9.44 -0.07
N LEU A 246 14.82 10.26 0.69
CA LEU A 246 14.27 11.53 0.20
C LEU A 246 15.41 12.47 -0.17
N GLU A 247 15.21 13.21 -1.25
CA GLU A 247 16.17 14.20 -1.71
C GLU A 247 16.35 15.30 -0.66
N GLY A 248 17.61 15.59 -0.30
CA GLY A 248 17.97 16.53 0.76
C GLY A 248 17.83 16.01 2.19
N TYR A 249 17.31 14.79 2.40
CA TYR A 249 17.05 14.25 3.74
C TYR A 249 17.68 12.87 3.94
N PRO A 250 18.95 12.76 4.36
CA PRO A 250 19.67 11.49 4.45
C PRO A 250 19.11 10.49 5.47
N HIS A 251 18.27 10.97 6.42
CA HIS A 251 17.65 10.14 7.45
C HIS A 251 16.19 9.75 7.14
N LEU A 252 15.67 10.22 6.00
CA LEU A 252 14.30 9.95 5.58
C LEU A 252 14.31 9.03 4.37
N PHE A 253 13.52 7.97 4.44
CA PHE A 253 13.35 6.98 3.39
C PHE A 253 11.89 6.90 2.98
N ALA A 254 11.62 6.50 1.73
CA ALA A 254 10.25 6.25 1.29
C ALA A 254 10.18 5.14 0.24
N SER A 255 9.02 4.49 0.21
CA SER A 255 8.69 3.44 -0.75
C SER A 255 7.18 3.30 -0.94
N GLY A 256 6.76 2.39 -1.80
CA GLY A 256 5.34 2.18 -2.09
C GLY A 256 4.72 3.27 -2.94
N ASP A 257 3.39 3.40 -2.84
CA ASP A 257 2.62 4.29 -3.71
C ASP A 257 2.82 5.79 -3.38
N CYS A 258 3.37 6.12 -2.22
CA CYS A 258 3.66 7.50 -1.81
C CYS A 258 5.03 8.02 -2.30
N ALA A 259 5.84 7.19 -2.95
CA ALA A 259 7.19 7.53 -3.35
C ALA A 259 7.48 7.20 -4.81
N VAL A 260 8.43 7.92 -5.41
CA VAL A 260 8.92 7.67 -6.75
C VAL A 260 10.43 7.92 -6.83
N MET A 261 11.17 6.98 -7.42
CA MET A 261 12.58 7.19 -7.70
C MET A 261 12.72 8.15 -8.89
N GLU A 262 13.31 9.33 -8.65
CA GLU A 262 13.45 10.37 -9.66
C GLU A 262 14.17 9.88 -10.93
N SER A 263 15.32 9.22 -10.77
CA SER A 263 16.14 8.74 -11.90
C SER A 263 15.50 7.61 -12.72
N GLN A 264 14.51 6.91 -12.17
CA GLN A 264 13.82 5.78 -12.81
C GLN A 264 12.36 5.70 -12.36
N PRO A 265 11.50 6.64 -12.75
CA PRO A 265 10.12 6.69 -12.29
C PRO A 265 9.34 5.44 -12.70
N ARG A 266 8.48 4.97 -11.78
CA ARG A 266 7.57 3.85 -11.98
C ARG A 266 6.15 4.27 -11.56
N PRO A 267 5.12 3.74 -12.20
CA PRO A 267 3.76 3.99 -11.77
C PRO A 267 3.52 3.42 -10.36
N ALA A 268 2.66 4.07 -9.58
CA ALA A 268 2.23 3.56 -8.29
C ALA A 268 1.54 2.20 -8.46
N SER A 269 2.08 1.17 -7.83
CA SER A 269 1.45 -0.16 -7.78
C SER A 269 2.11 -1.07 -6.73
N GLY A 270 1.32 -1.99 -6.16
CA GLY A 270 1.79 -2.95 -5.17
C GLY A 270 3.00 -3.79 -5.59
N VAL A 271 3.18 -4.04 -6.89
CA VAL A 271 4.37 -4.76 -7.40
C VAL A 271 5.67 -4.01 -7.10
N TRP A 272 5.66 -2.68 -7.24
CA TRP A 272 6.85 -1.88 -6.96
C TRP A 272 7.09 -1.73 -5.47
N ALA A 273 6.02 -1.62 -4.67
CA ALA A 273 6.12 -1.66 -3.20
C ALA A 273 6.75 -2.97 -2.71
N VAL A 274 6.29 -4.11 -3.23
CA VAL A 274 6.86 -5.43 -2.90
C VAL A 274 8.33 -5.53 -3.31
N ARG A 275 8.71 -5.03 -4.49
CA ARG A 275 10.08 -5.10 -4.99
C ARG A 275 11.05 -4.15 -4.29
N SER A 276 10.58 -3.01 -3.82
CA SER A 276 11.39 -2.07 -3.04
C SER A 276 11.60 -2.49 -1.59
N ALA A 277 10.80 -3.41 -1.07
CA ALA A 277 10.83 -3.81 0.34
C ALA A 277 12.19 -4.33 0.81
N LEU A 278 12.82 -5.24 0.05
CA LEU A 278 14.13 -5.78 0.43
C LEU A 278 15.26 -4.74 0.31
N PRO A 279 15.37 -3.95 -0.77
CA PRO A 279 16.29 -2.80 -0.83
C PRO A 279 16.09 -1.81 0.30
N LEU A 280 14.83 -1.44 0.60
CA LEU A 280 14.51 -0.54 1.71
C LEU A 280 14.97 -1.11 3.05
N ALA A 281 14.63 -2.37 3.34
CA ALA A 281 15.03 -3.03 4.57
C ALA A 281 16.55 -2.99 4.78
N LYS A 282 17.32 -3.38 3.76
CA LYS A 282 18.79 -3.35 3.81
C LYS A 282 19.36 -1.96 4.03
N ASN A 283 18.74 -0.93 3.43
CA ASN A 283 19.20 0.45 3.57
C ASN A 283 18.82 1.03 4.93
N LEU A 284 17.65 0.70 5.48
CA LEU A 284 17.29 1.07 6.85
C LEU A 284 18.19 0.39 7.89
N GLU A 285 18.46 -0.91 7.71
CA GLU A 285 19.40 -1.69 8.54
C GLU A 285 20.80 -1.04 8.50
N ALA A 286 21.29 -0.66 7.31
CA ALA A 286 22.58 -0.01 7.11
C ALA A 286 22.62 1.41 7.71
N ALA A 287 21.62 2.26 7.44
CA ALA A 287 21.53 3.63 7.96
C ALA A 287 21.50 3.64 9.51
N CYS A 288 20.76 2.71 10.11
CA CYS A 288 20.69 2.58 11.56
C CYS A 288 22.00 2.14 12.22
N ASN A 289 22.87 1.45 11.49
CA ASN A 289 24.15 0.92 11.98
C ASN A 289 25.37 1.72 11.46
N GLY A 290 25.18 2.83 10.77
CA GLY A 290 26.27 3.63 10.21
C GLY A 290 27.02 2.96 9.05
N HIS A 291 26.39 2.03 8.34
CA HIS A 291 26.95 1.34 7.18
C HIS A 291 26.57 2.02 5.87
N SER A 292 27.34 1.75 4.81
CA SER A 292 27.09 2.25 3.47
C SER A 292 25.78 1.69 2.89
N LEU A 293 25.00 2.56 2.26
CA LEU A 293 23.75 2.19 1.60
C LEU A 293 24.01 1.49 0.25
N LYS A 294 23.05 0.70 -0.19
CA LYS A 294 23.10 -0.03 -1.47
C LYS A 294 22.09 0.54 -2.45
N ARG A 295 22.56 0.81 -3.68
CA ARG A 295 21.71 1.30 -4.77
C ARG A 295 20.70 0.22 -5.17
N TRP A 296 19.44 0.60 -5.29
CA TRP A 296 18.42 -0.20 -5.93
C TRP A 296 18.32 0.16 -7.42
N ARG A 297 18.22 -0.86 -8.26
CA ARG A 297 17.98 -0.73 -9.70
C ARG A 297 16.66 -1.43 -10.01
N PRO A 298 15.54 -0.70 -10.08
CA PRO A 298 14.24 -1.31 -10.35
C PRO A 298 14.21 -1.88 -11.79
N GLN A 299 13.55 -3.00 -11.95
CA GLN A 299 13.32 -3.59 -13.27
C GLN A 299 12.51 -2.63 -14.14
N ARG A 300 12.70 -2.68 -15.46
CA ARG A 300 12.03 -1.77 -16.41
C ARG A 300 10.51 -1.98 -16.44
N GLN A 301 10.06 -3.21 -16.32
CA GLN A 301 8.64 -3.57 -16.42
C GLN A 301 8.25 -4.57 -15.34
N ALA A 302 7.03 -4.45 -14.84
CA ALA A 302 6.41 -5.43 -13.96
C ALA A 302 5.49 -6.35 -14.75
N LEU A 303 5.44 -7.62 -14.35
CA LEU A 303 4.41 -8.55 -14.77
C LEU A 303 3.17 -8.32 -13.89
N GLN A 304 2.01 -8.15 -14.50
CA GLN A 304 0.74 -7.99 -13.83
C GLN A 304 -0.21 -9.14 -14.22
N LEU A 305 -0.87 -9.71 -13.24
CA LEU A 305 -1.95 -10.67 -13.43
C LEU A 305 -3.27 -9.96 -13.08
N ILE A 306 -4.11 -9.76 -14.08
CA ILE A 306 -5.36 -8.99 -13.97
C ILE A 306 -6.53 -9.97 -14.04
N GLY A 307 -7.34 -10.00 -12.99
CA GLY A 307 -8.52 -10.86 -12.88
C GLY A 307 -9.70 -10.32 -13.70
N THR A 308 -10.49 -11.25 -14.26
CA THR A 308 -11.69 -10.92 -15.05
C THR A 308 -13.00 -11.11 -14.30
N GLY A 309 -12.95 -11.41 -13.00
CA GLY A 309 -14.15 -11.68 -12.18
C GLY A 309 -14.80 -13.05 -12.40
N ASN A 310 -14.51 -13.76 -13.50
CA ASN A 310 -15.12 -15.05 -13.87
C ASN A 310 -14.12 -16.22 -13.81
N ASN A 311 -13.25 -16.25 -12.82
CA ASN A 311 -12.22 -17.27 -12.62
C ASN A 311 -11.20 -17.38 -13.77
N ARG A 312 -10.97 -16.27 -14.46
CA ARG A 312 -9.94 -16.10 -15.49
C ARG A 312 -9.06 -14.89 -15.18
N ALA A 313 -7.86 -14.91 -15.67
CA ALA A 313 -6.96 -13.76 -15.61
C ALA A 313 -6.15 -13.68 -16.90
N TRP A 314 -5.72 -12.49 -17.24
CA TRP A 314 -4.69 -12.29 -18.26
C TRP A 314 -3.40 -11.81 -17.62
N MET A 315 -2.32 -12.06 -18.31
CA MET A 315 -0.99 -11.60 -17.96
C MET A 315 -0.63 -10.41 -18.84
N GLN A 316 -0.11 -9.34 -18.22
CA GLN A 316 0.32 -8.15 -18.94
C GLN A 316 1.76 -7.77 -18.53
N ARG A 317 2.59 -7.44 -19.50
CA ARG A 317 3.93 -6.89 -19.32
C ARG A 317 4.17 -5.78 -20.34
N GLY A 318 4.21 -4.54 -19.89
CA GLY A 318 4.23 -3.38 -20.76
C GLY A 318 3.01 -3.36 -21.69
N ARG A 319 3.24 -3.37 -23.02
CA ARG A 319 2.17 -3.44 -24.04
C ARG A 319 1.74 -4.85 -24.38
N ALA A 320 2.55 -5.86 -24.06
CA ALA A 320 2.25 -7.26 -24.34
C ALA A 320 1.22 -7.81 -23.37
N ARG A 321 0.21 -8.53 -23.87
CA ARG A 321 -0.89 -9.09 -23.12
C ARG A 321 -1.26 -10.46 -23.66
N THR A 322 -1.57 -11.41 -22.76
CA THR A 322 -2.11 -12.72 -23.14
C THR A 322 -3.66 -12.70 -23.20
N GLN A 323 -4.22 -13.77 -23.69
CA GLN A 323 -5.65 -14.04 -23.48
C GLN A 323 -5.94 -14.37 -22.01
N ALA A 324 -7.19 -14.13 -21.60
CA ALA A 324 -7.64 -14.48 -20.25
C ALA A 324 -7.94 -15.99 -20.18
N ILE A 325 -7.23 -16.71 -19.31
CA ILE A 325 -7.37 -18.15 -19.11
C ILE A 325 -7.45 -18.51 -17.63
N THR A 326 -8.07 -19.66 -17.33
CA THR A 326 -8.25 -20.15 -15.95
C THR A 326 -6.92 -20.46 -15.26
N LEU A 327 -5.93 -20.99 -16.00
CA LEU A 327 -4.62 -21.31 -15.45
C LEU A 327 -3.94 -20.06 -14.84
N LEU A 328 -4.03 -18.90 -15.51
CA LEU A 328 -3.47 -17.65 -14.99
C LEU A 328 -4.24 -17.13 -13.76
N TRP A 329 -5.53 -17.41 -13.67
CA TRP A 329 -6.31 -17.14 -12.47
C TRP A 329 -5.86 -18.01 -11.29
N THR A 330 -5.70 -19.31 -11.50
CA THR A 330 -5.20 -20.24 -10.47
C THR A 330 -3.80 -19.82 -10.00
N LEU A 331 -2.92 -19.44 -10.95
CA LEU A 331 -1.60 -18.92 -10.62
C LEU A 331 -1.69 -17.63 -9.79
N LYS A 332 -2.56 -16.68 -10.18
CA LYS A 332 -2.78 -15.44 -9.42
C LYS A 332 -3.25 -15.75 -8.01
N GLN A 333 -4.26 -16.58 -7.84
CA GLN A 333 -4.78 -16.98 -6.53
C GLN A 333 -3.69 -17.61 -5.65
N ARG A 334 -2.87 -18.49 -6.22
CA ARG A 334 -1.78 -19.15 -5.49
C ARG A 334 -0.73 -18.13 -5.01
N ILE A 335 -0.35 -17.18 -5.86
CA ILE A 335 0.60 -16.11 -5.52
C ILE A 335 0.01 -15.23 -4.42
N ASP A 336 -1.22 -14.76 -4.58
CA ASP A 336 -1.89 -13.85 -3.65
C ASP A 336 -2.06 -14.50 -2.27
N ARG A 337 -2.58 -15.74 -2.21
CA ARG A 337 -2.74 -16.48 -0.94
C ARG A 337 -1.40 -16.77 -0.27
N ALA A 338 -0.38 -17.18 -1.03
CA ALA A 338 0.96 -17.42 -0.50
C ALA A 338 1.58 -16.12 0.07
N PHE A 339 1.31 -14.98 -0.57
CA PHE A 339 1.76 -13.68 -0.07
C PHE A 339 1.16 -13.40 1.30
N VAL A 340 -0.17 -13.46 1.44
CA VAL A 340 -0.85 -13.15 2.72
C VAL A 340 -0.56 -14.20 3.79
N ALA A 341 -0.60 -15.49 3.45
CA ALA A 341 -0.27 -16.58 4.38
C ALA A 341 1.13 -16.43 5.00
N GLY A 342 2.05 -15.83 4.25
CA GLY A 342 3.39 -15.54 4.76
C GLY A 342 3.44 -14.53 5.93
N PHE A 343 2.37 -13.80 6.23
CA PHE A 343 2.30 -12.90 7.39
C PHE A 343 1.66 -13.56 8.62
N SER A 344 0.84 -14.60 8.43
CA SER A 344 0.16 -15.32 9.50
C SER A 344 0.93 -16.55 9.99
N GLN A 345 1.94 -17.04 9.25
CA GLN A 345 2.73 -18.19 9.66
C GLN A 345 3.44 -17.91 10.99
N GLU A 346 3.16 -18.71 12.00
CA GLU A 346 3.93 -18.76 13.22
C GLU A 346 5.37 -19.19 12.86
N SER A 347 6.34 -18.41 13.30
CA SER A 347 7.73 -18.82 13.21
C SER A 347 7.88 -20.04 14.09
N SER A 348 8.23 -21.20 13.54
CA SER A 348 8.53 -22.43 14.30
C SER A 348 9.71 -22.28 15.27
N MET A 349 10.32 -21.08 15.32
CA MET A 349 11.36 -20.67 16.23
C MET A 349 10.92 -19.53 17.16
N ALA A 350 9.62 -19.27 17.31
CA ALA A 350 9.16 -18.37 18.36
C ALA A 350 9.51 -19.04 19.70
N LEU A 351 10.54 -18.51 20.35
CA LEU A 351 10.88 -18.88 21.72
C LEU A 351 9.59 -18.81 22.55
N ALA A 352 9.30 -19.90 23.25
CA ALA A 352 8.12 -20.08 24.09
C ALA A 352 8.08 -19.16 25.33
N GLN A 353 8.72 -18.00 25.28
CA GLN A 353 8.64 -16.99 26.32
C GLN A 353 7.72 -15.89 25.89
N PRO A 354 6.59 -15.68 26.58
CA PRO A 354 5.75 -14.52 26.36
C PRO A 354 6.60 -13.26 26.56
N MET A 355 6.58 -12.33 25.61
CA MET A 355 7.26 -11.06 25.79
C MET A 355 6.75 -10.39 27.07
N ALA A 356 7.67 -10.08 27.98
CA ALA A 356 7.37 -9.47 29.27
C ALA A 356 6.74 -8.07 29.17
N CYS A 357 6.63 -7.51 27.95
CA CYS A 357 6.04 -6.20 27.73
C CYS A 357 5.36 -6.04 26.36
N ARG A 358 4.07 -5.84 26.40
CA ARG A 358 3.22 -5.53 25.23
C ARG A 358 2.84 -4.05 25.11
N GLY A 359 3.57 -3.17 25.72
CA GLY A 359 3.32 -1.73 25.75
C GLY A 359 3.48 -1.16 27.16
N CYS A 360 3.71 0.16 27.27
CA CYS A 360 3.98 0.80 28.57
C CYS A 360 2.87 0.59 29.61
N ALA A 361 1.60 0.58 29.20
CA ALA A 361 0.47 0.34 30.10
C ALA A 361 0.40 -1.09 30.65
N ALA A 362 0.92 -2.08 29.94
CA ALA A 362 0.92 -3.47 30.38
C ALA A 362 2.04 -3.79 31.37
N LYS A 363 2.96 -2.84 31.61
CA LYS A 363 4.07 -3.01 32.54
C LYS A 363 3.79 -2.53 33.96
N LEU A 364 2.79 -1.68 34.12
CA LEU A 364 2.39 -1.24 35.44
C LEU A 364 1.59 -2.38 36.08
N SER A 365 2.26 -3.11 36.96
CA SER A 365 1.53 -4.01 37.86
C SER A 365 0.59 -3.15 38.72
N ALA A 366 -0.52 -3.70 39.15
CA ALA A 366 -1.47 -2.99 40.03
C ALA A 366 -0.83 -2.57 41.39
N CYS A 367 0.29 -3.14 41.76
CA CYS A 367 1.01 -2.83 43.00
C CYS A 367 1.48 -1.37 43.15
N PRO A 368 2.02 -0.68 42.11
CA PRO A 368 2.43 0.71 42.23
C PRO A 368 1.27 1.72 42.24
N LEU A 369 0.06 1.28 41.86
CA LEU A 369 -1.11 2.17 41.80
C LEU A 369 -1.90 2.19 43.15
N ASN A 370 -1.56 1.32 44.09
CA ASN A 370 -2.19 1.21 45.42
C ASN A 370 -1.25 1.64 46.57
N ALA A 371 -0.10 2.29 46.23
CA ALA A 371 0.83 2.83 47.25
C ALA A 371 0.70 4.36 47.36
#